data_37d6960ccef4a2cc472b8d848c34256b
#
_entry.id   37d6960ccef4a2cc472b8d848c34256b
#
_cell.length_a   1.000
_cell.length_b   1.000
_cell.length_c   1.000
_cell.angle_alpha   90.00
_cell.angle_beta   90.00
_cell.angle_gamma   90.00
#
_symmetry.space_group_name_H-M   'P 1'
#
loop_
_entity.id
_entity.type
_entity.pdbx_description
1 polymer ?
#
loop_
_entity_poly.entity_id
_entity_poly.type
_entity_poly.pdbx_seq_one_letter_code
_entity_poly.pdbx_strand_id
1 'polypeptide(L)'
;MVCGKTKTEAVAALGHNWNEDFTVDKEATCEETGLKSIHCKRCDERKEITTIPAKGHVKGKVKIENATEATCEVGGTYDEVVYCTVCNKELSRTTVKTEAKGHKWDNGKVTTEPTYAEEGVKTYTCTACGATKTEVIPKRNMEYTVGSTYQDISTNAIYRITVINQQVEYVCPIDKKLKKATIPSQIRIGNVTYKVTSIGNNAFKRCKNLSSITIGNNISKIGNKAFYNCKKLKKIKIKSKKLTLKKIGKSAFKKINKKAKISVPKSKKKSYKKMLTKKGLSKTVKVK
;
A
#
# COMPACT_ATOMS: atom_id res chain seq x y z
N MET A 1 -28.59 -130.63 6.76
CA MET A 1 -28.46 -129.39 6.03
C MET A 1 -29.76 -128.62 6.15
N VAL A 2 -29.74 -127.57 6.96
CA VAL A 2 -30.94 -126.70 7.11
C VAL A 2 -30.74 -125.46 6.23
N CYS A 3 -31.58 -125.37 5.23
CA CYS A 3 -31.58 -124.26 4.28
C CYS A 3 -32.12 -123.00 5.04
N GLY A 4 -31.20 -122.07 5.35
CA GLY A 4 -31.57 -120.76 5.94
C GLY A 4 -32.08 -119.76 4.85
N LYS A 5 -33.32 -119.79 4.51
CA LYS A 5 -33.94 -118.72 3.69
C LYS A 5 -34.22 -117.55 4.61
N THR A 6 -33.48 -116.50 4.47
CA THR A 6 -33.79 -115.18 5.08
C THR A 6 -34.96 -114.53 4.36
N LYS A 7 -36.04 -114.23 4.97
CA LYS A 7 -37.17 -113.46 4.44
C LYS A 7 -36.97 -112.02 4.87
N THR A 8 -36.70 -111.14 3.93
CA THR A 8 -36.62 -109.68 4.17
C THR A 8 -38.04 -109.13 4.07
N GLU A 9 -38.55 -108.59 5.12
CA GLU A 9 -39.81 -107.81 5.10
C GLU A 9 -39.46 -106.37 4.97
N ALA A 10 -40.10 -105.65 3.99
CA ALA A 10 -39.95 -104.23 3.86
C ALA A 10 -40.59 -103.53 5.04
N VAL A 11 -39.81 -102.88 5.84
CA VAL A 11 -40.36 -101.99 6.86
C VAL A 11 -40.78 -100.69 6.23
N ALA A 12 -42.02 -100.25 6.41
CA ALA A 12 -42.55 -99.04 5.93
C ALA A 12 -41.74 -97.85 6.45
N ALA A 13 -41.40 -96.98 5.61
CA ALA A 13 -40.71 -95.73 5.98
C ALA A 13 -41.56 -94.95 7.01
N LEU A 14 -40.95 -94.59 8.11
CA LEU A 14 -41.63 -93.86 9.20
C LEU A 14 -42.11 -92.49 8.87
N GLY A 15 -41.82 -91.99 7.68
CA GLY A 15 -42.15 -90.61 7.22
C GLY A 15 -41.37 -89.55 7.96
N HIS A 16 -41.52 -88.36 7.56
CA HIS A 16 -40.85 -87.20 8.19
C HIS A 16 -41.62 -86.69 9.41
N ASN A 17 -40.89 -86.32 10.45
CA ASN A 17 -41.41 -85.64 11.64
C ASN A 17 -40.87 -84.20 11.64
N TRP A 18 -41.63 -83.28 11.18
CA TRP A 18 -41.25 -81.89 10.99
C TRP A 18 -41.29 -81.11 12.31
N ASN A 19 -40.30 -80.12 12.43
CA ASN A 19 -40.44 -79.12 13.49
C ASN A 19 -41.65 -78.22 13.24
N GLU A 20 -42.21 -77.67 14.29
CA GLU A 20 -43.32 -76.70 14.21
C GLU A 20 -42.88 -75.33 13.77
N ASP A 21 -41.65 -74.97 14.15
CA ASP A 21 -41.07 -73.63 13.89
C ASP A 21 -39.98 -73.68 12.82
N PHE A 22 -39.82 -72.57 12.16
CA PHE A 22 -38.68 -72.32 11.21
C PHE A 22 -37.37 -72.28 12.00
N THR A 23 -36.38 -72.93 11.47
CA THR A 23 -34.97 -72.83 11.92
C THR A 23 -34.26 -71.88 10.94
N VAL A 24 -33.44 -70.95 11.45
CA VAL A 24 -32.62 -70.09 10.58
C VAL A 24 -31.41 -70.90 10.10
N ASP A 25 -31.36 -71.15 8.80
CA ASP A 25 -30.29 -71.90 8.17
C ASP A 25 -29.08 -71.04 7.83
N LYS A 26 -29.36 -69.77 7.46
CA LYS A 26 -28.35 -68.75 7.19
C LYS A 26 -28.90 -67.40 7.69
N GLU A 27 -28.15 -66.74 8.56
CA GLU A 27 -28.49 -65.40 8.98
C GLU A 27 -28.42 -64.40 7.84
N ALA A 28 -29.39 -63.51 7.78
CA ALA A 28 -29.29 -62.39 6.85
C ALA A 28 -28.26 -61.39 7.34
N THR A 29 -27.40 -60.95 6.44
CA THR A 29 -26.44 -59.85 6.65
C THR A 29 -27.02 -58.49 6.22
N CYS A 30 -26.24 -57.44 6.25
CA CYS A 30 -26.67 -56.17 5.76
C CYS A 30 -26.99 -56.17 4.25
N GLU A 31 -26.31 -57.05 3.49
CA GLU A 31 -26.39 -57.07 2.01
C GLU A 31 -26.95 -58.38 1.46
N GLU A 32 -26.74 -59.49 2.16
CA GLU A 32 -27.19 -60.79 1.72
C GLU A 32 -28.44 -61.23 2.42
N THR A 33 -29.31 -61.88 1.69
CA THR A 33 -30.48 -62.56 2.25
C THR A 33 -30.07 -63.80 3.06
N GLY A 34 -30.73 -63.99 4.14
CA GLY A 34 -30.68 -65.24 4.92
C GLY A 34 -31.63 -66.28 4.36
N LEU A 35 -31.64 -67.48 4.99
CA LEU A 35 -32.50 -68.60 4.68
C LEU A 35 -33.07 -69.14 6.00
N LYS A 36 -34.32 -69.56 5.98
CA LYS A 36 -34.98 -70.34 7.05
C LYS A 36 -35.78 -71.45 6.46
N SER A 37 -35.85 -72.58 7.13
CA SER A 37 -36.63 -73.74 6.69
C SER A 37 -37.14 -74.51 7.89
N ILE A 38 -38.09 -75.46 7.64
CA ILE A 38 -38.57 -76.38 8.62
C ILE A 38 -37.79 -77.69 8.47
N HIS A 39 -37.09 -78.12 9.54
CA HIS A 39 -36.22 -79.28 9.56
C HIS A 39 -37.00 -80.52 10.03
N CYS A 40 -36.65 -81.69 9.47
CA CYS A 40 -37.14 -82.97 9.98
C CYS A 40 -36.36 -83.30 11.25
N LYS A 41 -37.10 -83.82 12.32
CA LYS A 41 -36.48 -84.28 13.61
C LYS A 41 -35.74 -85.57 13.47
N ARG A 42 -35.88 -86.30 12.33
CA ARG A 42 -35.34 -87.67 12.16
C ARG A 42 -34.32 -87.84 11.04
N CYS A 43 -34.20 -86.86 10.17
CA CYS A 43 -33.24 -86.82 9.06
C CYS A 43 -32.88 -85.39 8.66
N ASP A 44 -31.96 -85.19 7.77
CA ASP A 44 -31.44 -83.87 7.31
C ASP A 44 -32.32 -83.16 6.27
N GLU A 45 -33.49 -83.75 6.03
CA GLU A 45 -34.46 -83.15 5.06
C GLU A 45 -35.08 -81.85 5.58
N ARG A 46 -35.29 -80.93 4.64
CA ARG A 46 -35.84 -79.58 4.88
C ARG A 46 -37.04 -79.33 3.95
N LYS A 47 -38.02 -78.58 4.48
CA LYS A 47 -39.15 -78.11 3.69
C LYS A 47 -39.40 -76.61 3.91
N GLU A 48 -40.22 -76.00 3.07
CA GLU A 48 -40.66 -74.63 3.18
C GLU A 48 -39.45 -73.65 3.27
N ILE A 49 -38.45 -73.84 2.43
CA ILE A 49 -37.29 -72.99 2.39
C ILE A 49 -37.69 -71.59 1.97
N THR A 50 -37.50 -70.59 2.85
CA THR A 50 -37.91 -69.20 2.69
C THR A 50 -36.73 -68.29 2.91
N THR A 51 -36.64 -67.25 2.09
CA THR A 51 -35.58 -66.26 2.23
C THR A 51 -35.91 -65.27 3.36
N ILE A 52 -34.92 -64.91 4.16
CA ILE A 52 -34.94 -63.79 5.13
C ILE A 52 -34.41 -62.58 4.40
N PRO A 53 -35.15 -61.48 4.28
CA PRO A 53 -34.64 -60.27 3.61
C PRO A 53 -33.33 -59.76 4.24
N ALA A 54 -32.42 -59.21 3.42
CA ALA A 54 -31.24 -58.55 3.89
C ALA A 54 -31.61 -57.42 4.88
N LYS A 55 -30.82 -57.26 5.96
CA LYS A 55 -31.12 -56.32 7.05
C LYS A 55 -30.95 -54.86 6.62
N GLY A 56 -30.25 -54.61 5.49
CA GLY A 56 -29.87 -53.26 5.04
C GLY A 56 -28.77 -52.68 5.94
N HIS A 57 -28.32 -51.51 5.53
CA HIS A 57 -27.30 -50.79 6.32
C HIS A 57 -27.92 -49.81 7.29
N VAL A 58 -27.39 -49.80 8.52
CA VAL A 58 -27.75 -48.83 9.57
C VAL A 58 -26.67 -47.77 9.61
N LYS A 59 -27.05 -46.52 9.25
CA LYS A 59 -26.11 -45.37 9.24
C LYS A 59 -25.64 -45.05 10.65
N GLY A 60 -24.31 -44.98 10.83
CA GLY A 60 -23.66 -44.48 12.02
C GLY A 60 -23.53 -42.95 12.03
N LYS A 61 -22.88 -42.43 13.06
CA LYS A 61 -22.52 -41.02 13.15
C LYS A 61 -21.42 -40.68 12.09
N VAL A 62 -21.41 -39.44 11.64
CA VAL A 62 -20.34 -38.91 10.80
C VAL A 62 -19.02 -39.01 11.57
N LYS A 63 -17.98 -39.55 10.92
CA LYS A 63 -16.60 -39.53 11.39
C LYS A 63 -15.82 -38.57 10.48
N ILE A 64 -14.89 -37.82 11.10
CA ILE A 64 -13.96 -36.95 10.36
C ILE A 64 -12.68 -37.75 10.11
N GLU A 65 -12.26 -37.82 8.87
CA GLU A 65 -11.05 -38.49 8.41
C GLU A 65 -10.24 -37.59 7.46
N ASN A 66 -8.96 -37.93 7.25
CA ASN A 66 -8.05 -37.27 6.29
C ASN A 66 -8.01 -35.75 6.47
N ALA A 67 -8.13 -35.25 7.71
CA ALA A 67 -8.09 -33.84 7.97
C ALA A 67 -6.72 -33.25 7.70
N THR A 68 -6.67 -32.20 6.86
CA THR A 68 -5.51 -31.34 6.65
C THR A 68 -5.79 -29.96 7.20
N GLU A 69 -4.85 -29.38 7.93
CA GLU A 69 -5.03 -28.04 8.48
C GLU A 69 -4.91 -26.96 7.44
N ALA A 70 -5.78 -25.94 7.50
CA ALA A 70 -5.62 -24.74 6.71
C ALA A 70 -4.40 -23.96 7.16
N THR A 71 -3.62 -23.45 6.19
CA THR A 71 -2.52 -22.51 6.40
C THR A 71 -2.99 -21.07 6.23
N CYS A 72 -2.07 -20.11 6.26
CA CYS A 72 -2.42 -18.71 5.96
C CYS A 72 -2.89 -18.51 4.51
N GLU A 73 -2.40 -19.31 3.58
CA GLU A 73 -2.60 -19.14 2.14
C GLU A 73 -3.47 -20.22 1.51
N VAL A 74 -3.45 -21.41 2.08
CA VAL A 74 -4.14 -22.57 1.52
C VAL A 74 -5.18 -23.09 2.51
N GLY A 75 -6.38 -23.34 2.03
CA GLY A 75 -7.44 -23.97 2.79
C GLY A 75 -7.11 -25.41 3.15
N GLY A 76 -7.68 -25.91 4.24
CA GLY A 76 -7.62 -27.31 4.63
C GLY A 76 -8.73 -28.13 3.98
N THR A 77 -8.67 -29.44 4.21
CA THR A 77 -9.72 -30.39 3.81
C THR A 77 -9.95 -31.42 4.90
N TYR A 78 -11.13 -32.00 4.93
CA TYR A 78 -11.42 -33.21 5.71
C TYR A 78 -12.53 -34.00 5.03
N ASP A 79 -12.57 -35.33 5.33
CA ASP A 79 -13.63 -36.19 4.84
C ASP A 79 -14.68 -36.43 5.94
N GLU A 80 -15.92 -36.22 5.62
CA GLU A 80 -17.08 -36.68 6.37
C GLU A 80 -17.44 -38.08 5.90
N VAL A 81 -17.23 -39.09 6.74
CA VAL A 81 -17.44 -40.48 6.40
C VAL A 81 -18.51 -41.06 7.29
N VAL A 82 -19.47 -41.77 6.70
CA VAL A 82 -20.48 -42.52 7.40
C VAL A 82 -20.29 -43.99 7.17
N TYR A 83 -20.18 -44.76 8.26
CA TYR A 83 -20.06 -46.19 8.23
C TYR A 83 -21.35 -46.88 8.74
N CYS A 84 -21.63 -48.09 8.24
CA CYS A 84 -22.66 -48.93 8.82
C CYS A 84 -22.28 -49.37 10.23
N THR A 85 -23.18 -49.18 11.22
CA THR A 85 -22.93 -49.58 12.60
C THR A 85 -22.88 -51.09 12.81
N VAL A 86 -23.39 -51.86 11.85
CA VAL A 86 -23.49 -53.32 11.95
C VAL A 86 -22.34 -54.03 11.24
N CYS A 87 -21.99 -53.63 10.00
CA CYS A 87 -20.98 -54.31 9.20
C CYS A 87 -19.73 -53.46 8.91
N ASN A 88 -19.65 -52.22 9.43
CA ASN A 88 -18.55 -51.27 9.23
C ASN A 88 -18.28 -50.88 7.77
N LYS A 89 -19.17 -51.21 6.84
CA LYS A 89 -19.02 -50.77 5.43
C LYS A 89 -19.16 -49.26 5.36
N GLU A 90 -18.30 -48.62 4.56
CA GLU A 90 -18.43 -47.21 4.24
C GLU A 90 -19.69 -46.99 3.39
N LEU A 91 -20.56 -46.12 3.84
CA LEU A 91 -21.83 -45.80 3.16
C LEU A 91 -21.80 -44.51 2.39
N SER A 92 -21.02 -43.55 2.86
CA SER A 92 -20.78 -42.28 2.14
C SER A 92 -19.48 -41.67 2.60
N ARG A 93 -18.84 -40.97 1.67
CA ARG A 93 -17.67 -40.11 1.90
C ARG A 93 -17.87 -38.78 1.14
N THR A 94 -17.67 -37.67 1.85
CA THR A 94 -17.78 -36.35 1.28
C THR A 94 -16.58 -35.53 1.72
N THR A 95 -15.77 -35.05 0.79
CA THR A 95 -14.65 -34.16 1.11
C THR A 95 -15.15 -32.72 1.28
N VAL A 96 -14.91 -32.15 2.44
CA VAL A 96 -15.21 -30.77 2.80
C VAL A 96 -13.93 -29.96 2.72
N LYS A 97 -14.01 -28.78 2.08
CA LYS A 97 -12.92 -27.80 2.00
C LYS A 97 -13.15 -26.69 3.01
N THR A 98 -12.12 -26.29 3.72
CA THR A 98 -12.13 -25.11 4.59
C THR A 98 -11.35 -23.98 3.95
N GLU A 99 -11.67 -22.75 4.29
CA GLU A 99 -10.94 -21.59 3.76
C GLU A 99 -9.56 -21.44 4.39
N ALA A 100 -8.64 -20.71 3.70
CA ALA A 100 -7.35 -20.33 4.25
C ALA A 100 -7.54 -19.42 5.47
N LYS A 101 -6.66 -19.55 6.48
CA LYS A 101 -6.72 -18.76 7.73
C LYS A 101 -6.43 -17.29 7.52
N GLY A 102 -5.84 -16.91 6.36
CA GLY A 102 -5.34 -15.57 6.09
C GLY A 102 -4.11 -15.22 6.92
N HIS A 103 -3.49 -14.07 6.59
CA HIS A 103 -2.34 -13.59 7.36
C HIS A 103 -2.77 -12.72 8.53
N LYS A 104 -2.22 -12.98 9.70
CA LYS A 104 -2.33 -12.12 10.88
C LYS A 104 -1.06 -11.30 11.03
N TRP A 105 -1.08 -10.07 10.50
CA TRP A 105 0.07 -9.17 10.51
C TRP A 105 0.33 -8.58 11.90
N ASP A 106 1.61 -8.40 12.24
CA ASP A 106 2.05 -7.65 13.41
C ASP A 106 1.83 -6.14 13.23
N ASN A 107 2.29 -5.32 14.18
CA ASN A 107 2.18 -3.85 14.11
C ASN A 107 3.14 -3.22 13.08
N GLY A 108 3.99 -4.00 12.45
CA GLY A 108 5.01 -3.57 11.51
C GLY A 108 6.14 -2.77 12.16
N LYS A 109 7.36 -2.96 11.66
CA LYS A 109 8.57 -2.26 12.07
C LYS A 109 9.08 -1.39 10.93
N VAL A 110 9.52 -0.16 11.21
CA VAL A 110 10.26 0.65 10.24
C VAL A 110 11.61 0.00 10.00
N THR A 111 11.81 -0.53 8.79
CA THR A 111 13.05 -1.18 8.37
C THR A 111 13.99 -0.24 7.64
N THR A 112 13.41 0.81 7.02
CA THR A 112 14.18 1.91 6.42
C THR A 112 13.51 3.23 6.80
N GLU A 113 14.24 4.09 7.50
CA GLU A 113 13.75 5.42 7.85
C GLU A 113 13.64 6.31 6.61
N PRO A 114 12.54 7.07 6.44
CA PRO A 114 12.43 8.02 5.36
C PRO A 114 13.41 9.17 5.56
N THR A 115 14.04 9.60 4.47
CA THR A 115 14.91 10.79 4.42
C THR A 115 14.21 11.92 3.66
N TYR A 116 14.85 13.06 3.49
CA TYR A 116 14.36 14.12 2.59
C TYR A 116 14.52 13.77 1.11
N ALA A 117 15.41 12.85 0.78
CA ALA A 117 15.69 12.41 -0.60
C ALA A 117 14.99 11.11 -0.95
N GLU A 118 14.81 10.19 0.02
CA GLU A 118 14.32 8.83 -0.20
C GLU A 118 13.16 8.49 0.70
N GLU A 119 12.29 7.63 0.22
CA GLU A 119 11.16 7.07 0.96
C GLU A 119 11.66 6.04 1.97
N GLY A 120 10.94 5.90 3.07
CA GLY A 120 11.16 4.84 4.05
C GLY A 120 10.34 3.59 3.72
N VAL A 121 10.59 2.53 4.48
CA VAL A 121 9.88 1.25 4.37
C VAL A 121 9.46 0.78 5.75
N LYS A 122 8.20 0.41 5.89
CA LYS A 122 7.66 -0.30 7.04
C LYS A 122 7.36 -1.73 6.63
N THR A 123 7.92 -2.69 7.37
CA THR A 123 7.75 -4.13 7.12
C THR A 123 6.85 -4.74 8.19
N TYR A 124 5.87 -5.51 7.76
CA TYR A 124 4.97 -6.28 8.60
C TYR A 124 5.28 -7.76 8.45
N THR A 125 5.22 -8.51 9.53
CA THR A 125 5.44 -9.95 9.55
C THR A 125 4.19 -10.68 10.02
N CYS A 126 3.79 -11.72 9.30
CA CYS A 126 2.69 -12.57 9.76
C CYS A 126 3.12 -13.37 11.00
N THR A 127 2.39 -13.23 12.08
CA THR A 127 2.70 -13.91 13.35
C THR A 127 2.51 -15.42 13.32
N ALA A 128 1.81 -15.94 12.30
CA ALA A 128 1.53 -17.37 12.16
C ALA A 128 2.48 -18.09 11.19
N CYS A 129 2.91 -17.46 10.08
CA CYS A 129 3.70 -18.13 9.04
C CYS A 129 5.01 -17.44 8.73
N GLY A 130 5.31 -16.26 9.31
CA GLY A 130 6.54 -15.51 9.05
C GLY A 130 6.58 -14.76 7.71
N ALA A 131 5.56 -14.87 6.86
CA ALA A 131 5.49 -14.10 5.61
C ALA A 131 5.58 -12.60 5.89
N THR A 132 6.19 -11.84 4.98
CA THR A 132 6.37 -10.39 5.13
C THR A 132 5.66 -9.62 4.05
N LYS A 133 5.17 -8.40 4.38
CA LYS A 133 4.73 -7.39 3.42
C LYS A 133 5.32 -6.04 3.79
N THR A 134 5.48 -5.17 2.80
CA THR A 134 6.05 -3.83 2.99
C THR A 134 5.03 -2.74 2.65
N GLU A 135 5.18 -1.60 3.34
CA GLU A 135 4.47 -0.36 3.09
C GLU A 135 5.48 0.78 2.95
N VAL A 136 5.27 1.65 1.95
CA VAL A 136 6.14 2.79 1.71
C VAL A 136 5.81 3.91 2.71
N ILE A 137 6.83 4.42 3.40
CA ILE A 137 6.72 5.63 4.22
C ILE A 137 7.15 6.82 3.35
N PRO A 138 6.29 7.84 3.15
CA PRO A 138 6.63 9.00 2.34
C PRO A 138 7.90 9.71 2.82
N LYS A 139 8.63 10.34 1.90
CA LYS A 139 9.80 11.18 2.21
C LYS A 139 9.47 12.21 3.27
N ARG A 140 10.43 12.48 4.16
CA ARG A 140 10.28 13.57 5.15
C ARG A 140 10.14 14.91 4.44
N ASN A 141 9.15 15.70 4.82
CA ASN A 141 9.05 17.08 4.38
C ASN A 141 10.03 17.93 5.21
N MET A 142 10.84 18.77 4.52
CA MET A 142 11.59 19.81 5.24
C MET A 142 10.60 20.81 5.82
N GLU A 143 10.48 20.85 7.14
CA GLU A 143 9.72 21.90 7.83
C GLU A 143 10.53 23.18 7.84
N TYR A 144 10.27 24.06 6.88
CA TYR A 144 10.82 25.40 6.88
C TYR A 144 9.95 26.32 7.74
N THR A 145 10.55 26.91 8.75
CA THR A 145 9.91 27.96 9.57
C THR A 145 10.15 29.34 8.97
N VAL A 146 9.39 30.34 9.39
CA VAL A 146 9.64 31.73 9.04
C VAL A 146 11.02 32.13 9.56
N GLY A 147 11.84 32.73 8.69
CA GLY A 147 13.24 33.07 8.98
C GLY A 147 14.26 32.05 8.49
N SER A 148 13.88 30.80 8.25
CA SER A 148 14.79 29.79 7.66
C SER A 148 15.32 30.24 6.31
N THR A 149 16.58 29.89 6.00
CA THR A 149 17.20 30.18 4.72
C THR A 149 17.33 28.93 3.85
N TYR A 150 17.13 29.11 2.57
CA TYR A 150 17.30 28.09 1.53
C TYR A 150 18.30 28.53 0.49
N GLN A 151 19.26 27.68 0.17
CA GLN A 151 20.27 27.93 -0.87
C GLN A 151 19.85 27.24 -2.16
N ASP A 152 19.59 28.01 -3.20
CA ASP A 152 19.24 27.54 -4.53
C ASP A 152 20.42 27.73 -5.48
N ILE A 153 21.11 26.64 -5.80
CA ILE A 153 22.25 26.63 -6.71
C ILE A 153 21.84 26.98 -8.13
N SER A 154 20.64 26.54 -8.55
CA SER A 154 20.14 26.77 -9.92
C SER A 154 19.91 28.24 -10.23
N THR A 155 19.48 29.02 -9.26
CA THR A 155 19.32 30.48 -9.37
C THR A 155 20.50 31.26 -8.82
N ASN A 156 21.51 30.57 -8.31
CA ASN A 156 22.70 31.17 -7.65
C ASN A 156 22.29 32.13 -6.53
N ALA A 157 21.38 31.73 -5.65
CA ALA A 157 20.81 32.63 -4.66
C ALA A 157 20.46 31.96 -3.33
N ILE A 158 20.52 32.77 -2.27
CA ILE A 158 20.01 32.43 -0.95
C ILE A 158 18.66 33.15 -0.77
N TYR A 159 17.67 32.37 -0.36
CA TYR A 159 16.33 32.87 -0.04
C TYR A 159 16.03 32.68 1.44
N ARG A 160 15.14 33.53 2.00
CA ARG A 160 14.62 33.42 3.35
C ARG A 160 13.11 33.25 3.31
N ILE A 161 12.58 32.29 4.03
CA ILE A 161 11.13 32.09 4.20
C ILE A 161 10.55 33.29 4.94
N THR A 162 9.58 33.95 4.34
CA THR A 162 8.87 35.08 4.97
C THR A 162 7.43 34.76 5.31
N VAL A 163 6.83 33.84 4.58
CA VAL A 163 5.52 33.24 4.86
C VAL A 163 5.61 31.77 4.49
N ILE A 164 5.33 30.88 5.43
CA ILE A 164 5.39 29.42 5.24
C ILE A 164 4.54 29.05 4.02
N ASN A 165 5.08 28.16 3.18
CA ASN A 165 4.44 27.64 1.97
C ASN A 165 3.94 28.68 0.95
N GLN A 166 4.35 29.96 1.05
CA GLN A 166 3.85 31.02 0.20
C GLN A 166 4.91 31.98 -0.33
N GLN A 167 5.76 32.53 0.54
CA GLN A 167 6.60 33.67 0.16
C GLN A 167 8.03 33.56 0.70
N VAL A 168 8.96 34.04 -0.12
CA VAL A 168 10.39 34.16 0.21
C VAL A 168 10.93 35.55 -0.14
N GLU A 169 11.98 35.92 0.60
CA GLU A 169 12.85 37.07 0.32
C GLU A 169 14.11 36.57 -0.38
N TYR A 170 14.53 37.23 -1.46
CA TYR A 170 15.85 37.06 -2.03
C TYR A 170 16.87 37.73 -1.11
N VAL A 171 17.72 36.96 -0.42
CA VAL A 171 18.69 37.48 0.55
C VAL A 171 19.94 38.01 -0.11
N CYS A 172 20.64 37.16 -0.87
CA CYS A 172 21.84 37.54 -1.61
C CYS A 172 22.20 36.48 -2.65
N PRO A 173 23.04 36.78 -3.63
CA PRO A 173 23.61 35.74 -4.50
C PRO A 173 24.63 34.91 -3.69
N ILE A 174 24.76 33.61 -4.05
CA ILE A 174 25.80 32.72 -3.53
C ILE A 174 27.15 33.21 -4.00
N ASP A 175 27.35 33.37 -5.31
CA ASP A 175 28.54 33.98 -5.90
C ASP A 175 28.36 35.49 -6.06
N LYS A 176 29.05 36.27 -5.26
CA LYS A 176 29.07 37.74 -5.33
C LYS A 176 29.87 38.32 -6.54
N LYS A 177 30.67 37.49 -7.24
CA LYS A 177 31.44 37.86 -8.43
C LYS A 177 30.62 37.81 -9.72
N LEU A 178 29.36 37.37 -9.65
CA LEU A 178 28.45 37.22 -10.80
C LEU A 178 28.38 38.50 -11.68
N LYS A 179 28.29 38.30 -13.00
CA LYS A 179 28.15 39.42 -14.00
C LYS A 179 26.69 39.73 -14.29
N LYS A 180 25.80 38.72 -14.19
CA LYS A 180 24.36 38.85 -14.48
C LYS A 180 23.57 38.17 -13.35
N ALA A 181 22.43 38.74 -12.99
CA ALA A 181 21.51 38.14 -12.00
C ALA A 181 20.07 38.15 -12.52
N THR A 182 19.31 37.12 -12.15
CA THR A 182 17.86 37.11 -12.34
C THR A 182 17.21 36.76 -10.98
N ILE A 183 16.36 37.63 -10.51
CA ILE A 183 15.47 37.33 -9.37
C ILE A 183 14.19 36.83 -9.98
N PRO A 184 13.90 35.54 -9.86
CA PRO A 184 12.70 34.93 -10.46
C PRO A 184 11.42 35.40 -9.74
N SER A 185 10.27 35.19 -10.36
CA SER A 185 8.97 35.49 -9.73
C SER A 185 8.61 34.47 -8.66
N GLN A 186 9.12 33.27 -8.81
CA GLN A 186 8.89 32.15 -7.89
C GLN A 186 10.05 31.16 -7.91
N ILE A 187 10.20 30.39 -6.86
CA ILE A 187 11.15 29.28 -6.75
C ILE A 187 10.41 28.06 -6.18
N ARG A 188 11.01 26.88 -6.35
CA ARG A 188 10.53 25.66 -5.76
C ARG A 188 11.47 25.23 -4.63
N ILE A 189 10.90 24.91 -3.47
CA ILE A 189 11.62 24.36 -2.33
C ILE A 189 10.90 23.04 -1.96
N GLY A 190 11.56 21.92 -2.18
CA GLY A 190 10.89 20.61 -2.13
C GLY A 190 9.72 20.57 -3.12
N ASN A 191 8.55 20.22 -2.64
CA ASN A 191 7.32 20.15 -3.44
C ASN A 191 6.50 21.45 -3.44
N VAL A 192 6.95 22.49 -2.76
CA VAL A 192 6.21 23.75 -2.57
C VAL A 192 6.77 24.85 -3.47
N THR A 193 5.88 25.58 -4.15
CA THR A 193 6.23 26.77 -4.96
C THR A 193 6.05 28.04 -4.13
N TYR A 194 7.16 28.78 -3.91
CA TYR A 194 7.18 30.03 -3.17
C TYR A 194 7.25 31.22 -4.14
N LYS A 195 6.47 32.28 -3.88
CA LYS A 195 6.58 33.56 -4.59
C LYS A 195 7.76 34.35 -4.01
N VAL A 196 8.67 34.83 -4.86
CA VAL A 196 9.73 35.74 -4.45
C VAL A 196 9.16 37.16 -4.41
N THR A 197 8.90 37.68 -3.20
CA THR A 197 8.15 38.94 -3.02
C THR A 197 9.00 40.10 -2.58
N SER A 198 10.22 39.85 -2.09
CA SER A 198 11.12 40.91 -1.64
C SER A 198 12.58 40.64 -1.99
N ILE A 199 13.35 41.73 -2.07
CA ILE A 199 14.81 41.72 -2.14
C ILE A 199 15.31 42.27 -0.80
N GLY A 200 16.19 41.50 -0.16
CA GLY A 200 16.71 41.80 1.17
C GLY A 200 17.58 43.06 1.25
N ASN A 201 17.80 43.50 2.48
CA ASN A 201 18.75 44.57 2.75
C ASN A 201 20.16 44.17 2.30
N ASN A 202 20.88 45.08 1.63
CA ASN A 202 22.23 44.86 1.12
C ASN A 202 22.37 43.67 0.12
N ALA A 203 21.32 43.11 -0.45
CA ALA A 203 21.33 41.90 -1.26
C ALA A 203 22.47 41.85 -2.28
N PHE A 204 22.65 42.91 -3.07
CA PHE A 204 23.74 43.07 -4.04
C PHE A 204 24.74 44.17 -3.69
N LYS A 205 24.77 44.61 -2.42
CA LYS A 205 25.71 45.66 -1.99
C LYS A 205 27.13 45.33 -2.37
N ARG A 206 27.78 46.27 -3.15
CA ARG A 206 29.17 46.13 -3.62
C ARG A 206 29.44 44.92 -4.54
N CYS A 207 28.42 44.39 -5.24
CA CYS A 207 28.63 43.41 -6.30
C CYS A 207 29.34 44.15 -7.48
N LYS A 208 30.69 44.18 -7.42
CA LYS A 208 31.52 45.00 -8.31
C LYS A 208 31.42 44.60 -9.79
N ASN A 209 31.11 43.31 -10.06
CA ASN A 209 31.03 42.77 -11.40
C ASN A 209 29.62 42.77 -12.01
N LEU A 210 28.59 42.92 -11.18
CA LEU A 210 27.21 42.88 -11.64
C LEU A 210 26.92 43.98 -12.69
N SER A 211 26.70 43.60 -13.93
CA SER A 211 26.43 44.48 -15.07
C SER A 211 24.95 44.52 -15.45
N SER A 212 24.22 43.46 -15.19
CA SER A 212 22.79 43.32 -15.55
C SER A 212 21.99 42.58 -14.49
N ILE A 213 20.75 43.04 -14.25
CA ILE A 213 19.81 42.33 -13.36
C ILE A 213 18.40 42.38 -13.92
N THR A 214 17.66 41.26 -13.75
CA THR A 214 16.23 41.18 -14.02
C THR A 214 15.51 40.95 -12.68
N ILE A 215 14.48 41.74 -12.38
CA ILE A 215 13.65 41.69 -11.17
C ILE A 215 12.27 41.17 -11.57
N GLY A 216 11.87 40.05 -10.97
CA GLY A 216 10.63 39.33 -11.25
C GLY A 216 9.34 40.08 -10.93
N ASN A 217 8.22 39.55 -11.43
CA ASN A 217 6.91 40.21 -11.37
C ASN A 217 6.34 40.35 -9.96
N ASN A 218 6.70 39.45 -9.06
CA ASN A 218 6.12 39.37 -7.71
C ASN A 218 6.82 40.27 -6.70
N ILE A 219 7.95 40.87 -7.05
CA ILE A 219 8.70 41.75 -6.13
C ILE A 219 7.87 43.01 -5.82
N SER A 220 7.54 43.14 -4.53
CA SER A 220 6.81 44.28 -3.97
C SER A 220 7.67 45.14 -3.04
N LYS A 221 8.82 44.58 -2.54
CA LYS A 221 9.72 45.29 -1.62
C LYS A 221 11.17 45.16 -2.07
N ILE A 222 11.94 46.22 -1.93
CA ILE A 222 13.40 46.27 -2.18
C ILE A 222 14.03 46.83 -0.89
N GLY A 223 14.96 46.09 -0.30
CA GLY A 223 15.60 46.46 0.97
C GLY A 223 16.53 47.64 0.87
N ASN A 224 16.98 48.13 2.04
CA ASN A 224 17.94 49.21 2.14
C ASN A 224 19.26 48.83 1.47
N LYS A 225 19.85 49.76 0.70
CA LYS A 225 21.15 49.56 0.03
C LYS A 225 21.21 48.28 -0.82
N ALA A 226 20.09 47.76 -1.33
CA ALA A 226 20.04 46.47 -2.05
C ALA A 226 21.02 46.42 -3.24
N PHE A 227 21.15 47.52 -4.00
CA PHE A 227 22.10 47.64 -5.13
C PHE A 227 23.18 48.71 -4.90
N TYR A 228 23.42 49.06 -3.62
CA TYR A 228 24.37 50.10 -3.28
C TYR A 228 25.78 49.80 -3.77
N ASN A 229 26.39 50.75 -4.51
CA ASN A 229 27.75 50.65 -5.00
C ASN A 229 28.02 49.52 -6.01
N CYS A 230 26.99 49.17 -6.82
CA CYS A 230 27.14 48.29 -7.98
C CYS A 230 27.60 49.10 -9.18
N LYS A 231 28.87 49.55 -9.19
CA LYS A 231 29.41 50.53 -10.18
C LYS A 231 29.33 50.07 -11.62
N LYS A 232 29.33 48.76 -11.92
CA LYS A 232 29.21 48.21 -13.28
C LYS A 232 27.76 47.96 -13.70
N LEU A 233 26.75 48.13 -12.84
CA LEU A 233 25.34 47.82 -13.14
C LEU A 233 24.75 48.84 -14.16
N LYS A 234 24.69 48.41 -15.43
CA LYS A 234 24.26 49.21 -16.57
C LYS A 234 22.87 48.84 -17.09
N LYS A 235 22.41 47.59 -16.86
CA LYS A 235 21.11 47.10 -17.37
C LYS A 235 20.25 46.59 -16.19
N ILE A 236 19.10 47.21 -15.96
CA ILE A 236 18.16 46.80 -14.93
C ILE A 236 16.79 46.63 -15.59
N LYS A 237 16.21 45.43 -15.50
CA LYS A 237 14.84 45.15 -15.98
C LYS A 237 13.94 44.86 -14.78
N ILE A 238 12.98 45.75 -14.51
CA ILE A 238 11.97 45.57 -13.46
C ILE A 238 10.67 45.15 -14.13
N LYS A 239 10.25 43.91 -13.94
CA LYS A 239 9.00 43.36 -14.47
C LYS A 239 7.82 43.68 -13.56
N SER A 240 8.07 43.87 -12.24
CA SER A 240 7.03 44.10 -11.25
C SER A 240 6.30 45.43 -11.45
N LYS A 241 4.99 45.41 -11.25
CA LYS A 241 4.11 46.60 -11.15
C LYS A 241 3.76 46.93 -9.68
N LYS A 242 4.29 46.16 -8.70
CA LYS A 242 3.87 46.17 -7.29
C LYS A 242 4.72 47.09 -6.40
N LEU A 243 5.81 47.68 -6.92
CA LEU A 243 6.69 48.55 -6.12
C LEU A 243 6.02 49.86 -5.77
N THR A 244 6.20 50.29 -4.50
CA THR A 244 5.77 51.61 -4.00
C THR A 244 6.93 52.31 -3.33
N LEU A 245 6.85 53.66 -3.19
CA LEU A 245 7.89 54.45 -2.54
C LEU A 245 8.20 53.99 -1.11
N LYS A 246 7.16 53.62 -0.34
CA LYS A 246 7.33 53.13 1.03
C LYS A 246 8.03 51.79 1.14
N LYS A 247 7.91 50.97 0.09
CA LYS A 247 8.47 49.57 0.07
C LYS A 247 9.85 49.50 -0.59
N ILE A 248 10.44 50.64 -1.00
CA ILE A 248 11.84 50.71 -1.46
C ILE A 248 12.71 51.35 -0.39
N GLY A 249 13.73 50.62 0.02
CA GLY A 249 14.61 51.02 1.12
C GLY A 249 15.50 52.22 0.77
N LYS A 250 16.06 52.85 1.83
CA LYS A 250 16.97 53.99 1.72
C LYS A 250 18.20 53.59 0.89
N SER A 251 18.61 54.44 -0.03
CA SER A 251 19.83 54.25 -0.86
C SER A 251 19.87 52.97 -1.68
N ALA A 252 18.70 52.35 -1.98
CA ALA A 252 18.64 51.08 -2.69
C ALA A 252 19.42 51.08 -4.02
N PHE A 253 19.40 52.19 -4.77
CA PHE A 253 20.08 52.34 -6.05
C PHE A 253 21.21 53.37 -6.04
N LYS A 254 21.69 53.78 -4.84
CA LYS A 254 22.78 54.78 -4.73
C LYS A 254 24.13 54.21 -5.23
N LYS A 255 24.87 54.99 -6.01
CA LYS A 255 26.20 54.63 -6.56
C LYS A 255 26.18 53.42 -7.51
N ILE A 256 25.08 53.21 -8.28
CA ILE A 256 25.12 52.35 -9.46
C ILE A 256 25.74 53.12 -10.66
N ASN A 257 25.92 52.47 -11.81
CA ASN A 257 26.51 53.11 -12.98
C ASN A 257 25.66 54.31 -13.43
N LYS A 258 26.27 55.48 -13.62
CA LYS A 258 25.57 56.70 -14.06
C LYS A 258 24.96 56.59 -15.48
N LYS A 259 25.52 55.70 -16.33
CA LYS A 259 25.01 55.40 -17.69
C LYS A 259 24.03 54.24 -17.70
N ALA A 260 23.45 53.82 -16.55
CA ALA A 260 22.53 52.72 -16.49
C ALA A 260 21.22 53.02 -17.24
N LYS A 261 20.65 51.95 -17.81
CA LYS A 261 19.31 51.97 -18.43
C LYS A 261 18.41 51.06 -17.59
N ILE A 262 17.29 51.57 -17.10
CA ILE A 262 16.29 50.82 -16.31
C ILE A 262 15.03 50.67 -17.15
N SER A 263 14.69 49.44 -17.51
CA SER A 263 13.43 49.10 -18.18
C SER A 263 12.39 48.78 -17.13
N VAL A 264 11.22 49.39 -17.21
CA VAL A 264 10.09 49.21 -16.28
C VAL A 264 8.80 48.99 -17.06
N PRO A 265 7.71 48.45 -16.45
CA PRO A 265 6.42 48.35 -17.13
C PRO A 265 5.94 49.72 -17.63
N LYS A 266 5.48 49.80 -18.88
CA LYS A 266 5.07 51.06 -19.54
C LYS A 266 4.15 51.91 -18.68
N SER A 267 3.11 51.29 -18.05
CA SER A 267 2.15 51.96 -17.15
C SER A 267 2.76 52.54 -15.87
N LYS A 268 3.97 52.14 -15.49
CA LYS A 268 4.66 52.59 -14.26
C LYS A 268 5.86 53.50 -14.50
N LYS A 269 6.18 53.84 -15.76
CA LYS A 269 7.39 54.57 -16.12
C LYS A 269 7.54 55.89 -15.34
N LYS A 270 6.54 56.77 -15.39
CA LYS A 270 6.57 58.10 -14.72
C LYS A 270 6.69 57.95 -13.18
N SER A 271 5.89 57.05 -12.57
CA SER A 271 5.89 56.83 -11.14
C SER A 271 7.19 56.21 -10.64
N TYR A 272 7.73 55.20 -11.39
CA TYR A 272 8.98 54.52 -11.01
C TYR A 272 10.18 55.44 -11.16
N LYS A 273 10.25 56.29 -12.22
CA LYS A 273 11.33 57.27 -12.34
C LYS A 273 11.39 58.18 -11.10
N LYS A 274 10.25 58.78 -10.70
CA LYS A 274 10.15 59.65 -9.51
C LYS A 274 10.58 58.89 -8.23
N MET A 275 10.07 57.68 -8.05
CA MET A 275 10.31 56.83 -6.87
C MET A 275 11.76 56.39 -6.74
N LEU A 276 12.36 55.85 -7.82
CA LEU A 276 13.73 55.37 -7.83
C LEU A 276 14.75 56.50 -7.58
N THR A 277 14.50 57.70 -8.14
CA THR A 277 15.32 58.89 -7.91
C THR A 277 15.32 59.25 -6.40
N LYS A 278 14.15 59.23 -5.76
CA LYS A 278 14.08 59.47 -4.32
C LYS A 278 14.81 58.40 -3.47
N LYS A 279 15.07 57.24 -4.05
CA LYS A 279 15.76 56.12 -3.39
C LYS A 279 17.23 55.97 -3.81
N GLY A 280 17.83 57.03 -4.36
CA GLY A 280 19.26 57.16 -4.62
C GLY A 280 19.67 56.91 -6.05
N LEU A 281 18.72 56.78 -6.97
CA LEU A 281 19.05 56.72 -8.41
C LEU A 281 19.53 58.08 -8.89
N SER A 282 20.64 58.12 -9.62
CA SER A 282 21.12 59.39 -10.23
C SER A 282 20.11 59.89 -11.27
N LYS A 283 19.90 61.22 -11.31
CA LYS A 283 19.03 61.88 -12.31
C LYS A 283 19.44 61.60 -13.75
N THR A 284 20.71 61.28 -13.99
CA THR A 284 21.28 60.96 -15.32
C THR A 284 20.86 59.57 -15.83
N VAL A 285 20.37 58.68 -14.96
CA VAL A 285 19.99 57.34 -15.34
C VAL A 285 18.66 57.35 -16.10
N LYS A 286 18.67 56.70 -17.29
CA LYS A 286 17.49 56.64 -18.17
C LYS A 286 16.54 55.55 -17.68
N VAL A 287 15.29 55.91 -17.36
CA VAL A 287 14.19 54.96 -17.04
C VAL A 287 13.28 54.93 -18.29
N LYS A 288 13.13 53.74 -18.86
CA LYS A 288 12.38 53.50 -20.09
C LYS A 288 11.13 52.68 -19.82
#